data_1f9194a0af242cd3c4caaa413dc4fe7b
#
_entry.id   1f9194a0af242cd3c4caaa413dc4fe7b
#
_cell.length_a   1.000
_cell.length_b   1.000
_cell.length_c   1.000
_cell.angle_alpha   90.00
_cell.angle_beta   90.00
_cell.angle_gamma   90.00
#
_symmetry.space_group_name_H-M   'P 1'
#
loop_
_entity.id
_entity.type
_entity.pdbx_description
1 polymer ?
#
loop_
_entity_poly.entity_id
_entity_poly.type
_entity_poly.pdbx_seq_one_letter_code
_entity_poly.pdbx_strand_id
1 'polypeptide(L)'
;MAIYLTKESKVLVQGMTGGEGMKHTRRMLAAGTNVVGGVNPRKAGRTVDFDDRAVPVFGSVADGMRATGADVTVVFVPPAFAKAAVVEAADAGVALAVVITEGIPVHDSVAFTSYAKERGTRVIGPNCPGLITPGQSNAGIIPADITKPGRIGLVSKSGTLTYQLMYELRDIGFSTCVGIGGDPVVGTTHIDCLAAFQDDPDTELIVLIGEIGGDAEERAAAYIRDHVTKPVVGYIAGFTAPEGKTMGHAGAIVSGSSGTAAAKQEALESVGVGVGSTPTETARLVLDRLAVEA
;
A
#
# COMPACT_ATOMS: atom_id res chain seq x y z
N MET A 1 4.49 16.42 -5.59
CA MET A 1 3.07 15.97 -5.37
C MET A 1 3.12 14.52 -4.92
N ALA A 2 2.25 14.12 -4.03
CA ALA A 2 2.19 12.73 -3.59
C ALA A 2 1.38 11.87 -4.57
N ILE A 3 1.68 10.57 -4.66
CA ILE A 3 0.86 9.65 -5.44
C ILE A 3 -0.32 9.14 -4.61
N TYR A 4 -1.52 9.09 -5.18
CA TYR A 4 -2.77 8.50 -4.68
C TYR A 4 -3.37 9.13 -3.41
N LEU A 5 -2.57 9.63 -2.46
CA LEU A 5 -3.04 10.13 -1.17
C LEU A 5 -2.34 11.45 -0.81
N THR A 6 -3.12 12.50 -0.55
CA THR A 6 -2.62 13.84 -0.20
C THR A 6 -3.27 14.36 1.08
N LYS A 7 -2.84 15.51 1.56
CA LYS A 7 -3.48 16.21 2.69
C LYS A 7 -4.93 16.63 2.41
N GLU A 8 -5.31 16.75 1.14
CA GLU A 8 -6.67 17.12 0.73
C GLU A 8 -7.63 15.92 0.75
N SER A 9 -7.07 14.68 0.74
CA SER A 9 -7.87 13.44 0.74
C SER A 9 -8.72 13.34 1.99
N LYS A 10 -10.01 13.06 1.82
CA LYS A 10 -11.00 12.89 2.89
C LYS A 10 -11.31 11.41 3.05
N VAL A 11 -11.01 10.87 4.23
CA VAL A 11 -11.02 9.43 4.49
C VAL A 11 -12.26 8.99 5.25
N LEU A 12 -12.99 8.00 4.71
CA LEU A 12 -13.96 7.19 5.44
C LEU A 12 -13.32 5.90 5.93
N VAL A 13 -13.70 5.42 7.11
CA VAL A 13 -13.20 4.15 7.67
C VAL A 13 -14.34 3.14 7.78
N GLN A 14 -14.36 2.14 6.90
CA GLN A 14 -15.29 1.02 6.99
C GLN A 14 -14.84 0.05 8.09
N GLY A 15 -15.71 -0.23 9.04
CA GLY A 15 -15.36 -1.00 10.23
C GLY A 15 -14.73 -0.17 11.36
N MET A 16 -14.80 1.16 11.32
CA MET A 16 -14.23 2.08 12.31
C MET A 16 -14.59 1.73 13.76
N THR A 17 -15.78 1.22 13.98
CA THR A 17 -16.29 0.90 15.33
C THR A 17 -15.85 -0.46 15.88
N GLY A 18 -15.06 -1.22 15.13
CA GLY A 18 -14.38 -2.44 15.57
C GLY A 18 -13.04 -2.12 16.25
N GLY A 19 -12.46 -3.08 16.96
CA GLY A 19 -11.23 -2.87 17.75
C GLY A 19 -10.06 -2.34 16.89
N GLU A 20 -9.74 -3.02 15.80
CA GLU A 20 -8.65 -2.58 14.89
C GLU A 20 -9.02 -1.28 14.16
N GLY A 21 -10.28 -1.14 13.70
CA GLY A 21 -10.75 0.09 13.09
C GLY A 21 -10.59 1.30 13.99
N MET A 22 -10.98 1.21 15.26
CA MET A 22 -10.82 2.29 16.26
C MET A 22 -9.35 2.62 16.53
N LYS A 23 -8.53 1.58 16.76
CA LYS A 23 -7.09 1.72 17.04
C LYS A 23 -6.36 2.46 15.89
N HIS A 24 -6.59 2.01 14.66
CA HIS A 24 -5.92 2.59 13.52
C HIS A 24 -6.52 3.93 13.06
N THR A 25 -7.82 4.16 13.29
CA THR A 25 -8.39 5.51 13.09
C THR A 25 -7.73 6.54 14.01
N ARG A 26 -7.49 6.20 15.28
CA ARG A 26 -6.75 7.08 16.20
C ARG A 26 -5.34 7.40 15.68
N ARG A 27 -4.63 6.39 15.17
CA ARG A 27 -3.28 6.56 14.60
C ARG A 27 -3.28 7.41 13.33
N MET A 28 -4.26 7.20 12.44
CA MET A 28 -4.42 8.01 11.24
C MET A 28 -4.70 9.47 11.59
N LEU A 29 -5.59 9.73 12.54
CA LEU A 29 -5.86 11.09 13.05
C LEU A 29 -4.62 11.74 13.65
N ALA A 30 -3.88 11.01 14.48
CA ALA A 30 -2.61 11.49 15.06
C ALA A 30 -1.54 11.78 14.00
N ALA A 31 -1.56 11.10 12.86
CA ALA A 31 -0.70 11.34 11.71
C ALA A 31 -1.17 12.50 10.80
N GLY A 32 -2.23 13.20 11.17
CA GLY A 32 -2.79 14.33 10.42
C GLY A 32 -3.76 13.95 9.30
N THR A 33 -4.15 12.68 9.20
CA THR A 33 -5.14 12.23 8.20
C THR A 33 -6.50 12.87 8.43
N ASN A 34 -7.10 13.39 7.39
CA ASN A 34 -8.44 13.96 7.45
C ASN A 34 -9.52 12.85 7.42
N VAL A 35 -9.67 12.13 8.54
CA VAL A 35 -10.74 11.16 8.71
C VAL A 35 -12.04 11.90 8.97
N VAL A 36 -12.97 11.82 8.03
CA VAL A 36 -14.24 12.57 8.05
C VAL A 36 -15.44 11.73 8.51
N GLY A 37 -15.29 10.41 8.63
CA GLY A 37 -16.35 9.53 9.11
C GLY A 37 -15.97 8.07 9.15
N GLY A 38 -16.77 7.30 9.85
CA GLY A 38 -16.77 5.85 9.82
C GLY A 38 -18.02 5.30 9.14
N VAL A 39 -17.95 4.06 8.67
CA VAL A 39 -19.11 3.37 8.10
C VAL A 39 -19.39 2.10 8.89
N ASN A 40 -20.61 2.02 9.43
CA ASN A 40 -21.16 0.83 10.05
C ASN A 40 -22.70 0.91 10.04
N PRO A 41 -23.41 0.09 9.23
CA PRO A 41 -24.88 0.15 9.13
C PRO A 41 -25.60 -0.02 10.47
N ARG A 42 -25.03 -0.85 11.38
CA ARG A 42 -25.65 -1.12 12.70
C ARG A 42 -25.45 0.00 13.72
N LYS A 43 -24.56 0.95 13.44
CA LYS A 43 -24.22 2.06 14.33
C LYS A 43 -24.38 3.43 13.68
N ALA A 44 -25.11 3.49 12.58
CA ALA A 44 -25.42 4.73 11.86
C ALA A 44 -26.04 5.79 12.80
N GLY A 45 -25.65 7.05 12.60
CA GLY A 45 -26.11 8.19 13.41
C GLY A 45 -25.40 8.32 14.77
N ARG A 46 -24.48 7.42 15.12
CA ARG A 46 -23.63 7.56 16.31
C ARG A 46 -22.38 8.36 15.96
N THR A 47 -21.68 8.76 17.00
CA THR A 47 -20.35 9.37 16.94
C THR A 47 -19.37 8.51 17.73
N VAL A 48 -18.13 8.47 17.30
CA VAL A 48 -17.01 7.85 18.03
C VAL A 48 -16.02 8.95 18.40
N ASP A 49 -15.69 9.02 19.69
CA ASP A 49 -14.73 10.00 20.19
C ASP A 49 -13.31 9.47 20.10
N PHE A 50 -12.43 10.29 19.49
CA PHE A 50 -11.00 10.08 19.39
C PHE A 50 -10.29 11.28 20.00
N ASP A 51 -9.91 11.15 21.25
CA ASP A 51 -9.25 12.19 22.05
C ASP A 51 -10.02 13.53 22.00
N ASP A 52 -9.60 14.48 21.17
CA ASP A 52 -10.21 15.80 20.99
C ASP A 52 -11.19 15.89 19.79
N ARG A 53 -11.39 14.79 19.07
CA ARG A 53 -12.18 14.78 17.82
C ARG A 53 -13.30 13.73 17.85
N ALA A 54 -14.53 14.19 17.62
CA ALA A 54 -15.70 13.34 17.45
C ALA A 54 -15.90 13.02 15.95
N VAL A 55 -15.93 11.75 15.58
CA VAL A 55 -16.07 11.29 14.18
C VAL A 55 -17.43 10.61 13.99
N PRO A 56 -18.28 11.10 13.06
CA PRO A 56 -19.60 10.53 12.81
C PRO A 56 -19.53 9.14 12.17
N VAL A 57 -20.54 8.32 12.41
CA VAL A 57 -20.72 6.99 11.82
C VAL A 57 -21.91 7.01 10.86
N PHE A 58 -21.67 6.71 9.61
CA PHE A 58 -22.67 6.64 8.55
C PHE A 58 -23.18 5.21 8.34
N GLY A 59 -24.37 5.07 7.76
CA GLY A 59 -24.98 3.78 7.44
C GLY A 59 -24.37 3.14 6.18
N SER A 60 -23.85 3.96 5.29
CA SER A 60 -23.23 3.53 4.03
C SER A 60 -22.09 4.46 3.61
N VAL A 61 -21.24 3.97 2.70
CA VAL A 61 -20.20 4.80 2.06
C VAL A 61 -20.83 5.97 1.30
N ALA A 62 -21.92 5.72 0.58
CA ALA A 62 -22.64 6.76 -0.18
C ALA A 62 -23.17 7.88 0.72
N ASP A 63 -23.71 7.54 1.91
CA ASP A 63 -24.15 8.54 2.88
C ASP A 63 -22.97 9.37 3.41
N GLY A 64 -21.85 8.71 3.73
CA GLY A 64 -20.63 9.37 4.17
C GLY A 64 -20.07 10.33 3.11
N MET A 65 -19.99 9.89 1.85
CA MET A 65 -19.54 10.73 0.74
C MET A 65 -20.43 11.96 0.52
N ARG A 66 -21.75 11.78 0.51
CA ARG A 66 -22.69 12.91 0.38
C ARG A 66 -22.55 13.94 1.50
N ALA A 67 -22.33 13.47 2.72
CA ALA A 67 -22.23 14.35 3.88
C ALA A 67 -20.89 15.07 4.00
N THR A 68 -19.80 14.48 3.51
CA THR A 68 -18.43 14.93 3.80
C THR A 68 -17.61 15.28 2.57
N GLY A 69 -17.98 14.78 1.40
CA GLY A 69 -17.19 14.84 0.18
C GLY A 69 -15.96 13.93 0.24
N ALA A 70 -16.05 12.79 0.96
CA ALA A 70 -14.96 11.82 1.04
C ALA A 70 -14.64 11.22 -0.33
N ASP A 71 -13.36 10.96 -0.57
CA ASP A 71 -12.80 10.40 -1.81
C ASP A 71 -11.97 9.14 -1.58
N VAL A 72 -11.64 8.84 -0.32
CA VAL A 72 -10.86 7.66 0.10
C VAL A 72 -11.63 6.85 1.12
N THR A 73 -11.55 5.52 1.03
CA THR A 73 -12.00 4.64 2.11
C THR A 73 -10.91 3.65 2.54
N VAL A 74 -10.84 3.39 3.85
CA VAL A 74 -9.97 2.34 4.42
C VAL A 74 -10.86 1.24 5.00
N VAL A 75 -10.59 -0.01 4.59
CA VAL A 75 -11.45 -1.16 4.89
C VAL A 75 -10.82 -2.04 5.97
N PHE A 76 -11.48 -2.07 7.15
CA PHE A 76 -11.12 -2.89 8.31
C PHE A 76 -12.19 -3.95 8.64
N VAL A 77 -13.07 -4.25 7.72
CA VAL A 77 -14.12 -5.25 7.97
C VAL A 77 -13.54 -6.67 7.93
N PRO A 78 -14.15 -7.65 8.61
CA PRO A 78 -13.73 -9.05 8.53
C PRO A 78 -13.74 -9.60 7.08
N PRO A 79 -12.92 -10.62 6.76
CA PRO A 79 -12.76 -11.14 5.39
C PRO A 79 -14.07 -11.46 4.68
N ALA A 80 -15.04 -12.06 5.36
CA ALA A 80 -16.34 -12.41 4.80
C ALA A 80 -17.17 -11.21 4.30
N PHE A 81 -16.84 -9.99 4.74
CA PHE A 81 -17.54 -8.75 4.39
C PHE A 81 -16.72 -7.83 3.48
N ALA A 82 -15.46 -8.16 3.24
CA ALA A 82 -14.53 -7.28 2.51
C ALA A 82 -14.96 -7.03 1.07
N LYS A 83 -15.39 -8.08 0.35
CA LYS A 83 -15.92 -7.94 -1.02
C LYS A 83 -17.10 -6.97 -1.08
N ALA A 84 -18.09 -7.14 -0.19
CA ALA A 84 -19.25 -6.26 -0.16
C ALA A 84 -18.85 -4.80 0.15
N ALA A 85 -17.89 -4.60 1.05
CA ALA A 85 -17.40 -3.28 1.42
C ALA A 85 -16.69 -2.57 0.27
N VAL A 86 -15.88 -3.27 -0.52
CA VAL A 86 -15.20 -2.70 -1.70
C VAL A 86 -16.18 -2.42 -2.83
N VAL A 87 -17.13 -3.32 -3.08
CA VAL A 87 -18.19 -3.12 -4.07
C VAL A 87 -19.04 -1.90 -3.72
N GLU A 88 -19.45 -1.75 -2.45
CA GLU A 88 -20.17 -0.58 -1.96
C GLU A 88 -19.39 0.73 -2.19
N ALA A 89 -18.07 0.71 -1.90
CA ALA A 89 -17.20 1.86 -2.14
C ALA A 89 -17.11 2.23 -3.63
N ALA A 90 -16.97 1.23 -4.50
CA ALA A 90 -16.92 1.42 -5.95
C ALA A 90 -18.27 1.94 -6.51
N ASP A 91 -19.40 1.42 -6.04
CA ASP A 91 -20.72 1.89 -6.42
C ASP A 91 -21.00 3.32 -5.94
N ALA A 92 -20.43 3.72 -4.82
CA ALA A 92 -20.49 5.08 -4.30
C ALA A 92 -19.58 6.07 -5.08
N GLY A 93 -18.64 5.58 -5.90
CA GLY A 93 -17.70 6.40 -6.67
C GLY A 93 -16.47 6.86 -5.88
N VAL A 94 -16.05 6.10 -4.87
CA VAL A 94 -14.81 6.37 -4.13
C VAL A 94 -13.62 6.27 -5.08
N ALA A 95 -12.72 7.24 -5.06
CA ALA A 95 -11.54 7.24 -5.92
C ALA A 95 -10.50 6.20 -5.49
N LEU A 96 -10.31 6.01 -4.17
CA LEU A 96 -9.32 5.11 -3.59
C LEU A 96 -9.91 4.27 -2.46
N ALA A 97 -9.84 2.95 -2.59
CA ALA A 97 -10.18 1.98 -1.53
C ALA A 97 -8.91 1.26 -1.06
N VAL A 98 -8.58 1.37 0.22
CA VAL A 98 -7.42 0.72 0.86
C VAL A 98 -7.91 -0.45 1.69
N VAL A 99 -7.59 -1.67 1.27
CA VAL A 99 -8.11 -2.91 1.87
C VAL A 99 -7.05 -3.55 2.76
N ILE A 100 -7.18 -3.32 4.07
CA ILE A 100 -6.22 -3.82 5.07
C ILE A 100 -6.44 -5.31 5.34
N THR A 101 -7.66 -5.78 5.23
CA THR A 101 -8.11 -7.11 5.59
C THR A 101 -7.29 -8.21 4.91
N GLU A 102 -6.80 -9.14 5.73
CA GLU A 102 -6.15 -10.37 5.35
C GLU A 102 -7.14 -11.55 5.35
N GLY A 103 -6.83 -12.62 4.60
CA GLY A 103 -7.61 -13.87 4.59
C GLY A 103 -8.88 -13.79 3.75
N ILE A 104 -8.96 -12.87 2.80
CA ILE A 104 -10.06 -12.82 1.83
C ILE A 104 -9.88 -13.94 0.81
N PRO A 105 -10.93 -14.71 0.48
CA PRO A 105 -10.86 -15.71 -0.58
C PRO A 105 -10.40 -15.12 -1.91
N VAL A 106 -9.48 -15.78 -2.60
CA VAL A 106 -8.87 -15.28 -3.86
C VAL A 106 -9.92 -14.92 -4.91
N HIS A 107 -10.97 -15.72 -5.08
CA HIS A 107 -12.05 -15.45 -6.03
C HIS A 107 -12.83 -14.17 -5.68
N ASP A 108 -12.95 -13.82 -4.40
CA ASP A 108 -13.56 -12.57 -3.97
C ASP A 108 -12.63 -11.38 -4.27
N SER A 109 -11.32 -11.56 -4.08
CA SER A 109 -10.31 -10.56 -4.45
C SER A 109 -10.32 -10.28 -5.95
N VAL A 110 -10.36 -11.32 -6.80
CA VAL A 110 -10.53 -11.17 -8.26
C VAL A 110 -11.81 -10.40 -8.60
N ALA A 111 -12.92 -10.79 -7.99
CA ALA A 111 -14.22 -10.18 -8.29
C ALA A 111 -14.26 -8.71 -7.91
N PHE A 112 -13.84 -8.32 -6.70
CA PHE A 112 -13.96 -6.93 -6.29
C PHE A 112 -12.89 -6.02 -6.92
N THR A 113 -11.67 -6.52 -7.19
CA THR A 113 -10.64 -5.70 -7.86
C THR A 113 -11.02 -5.38 -9.29
N SER A 114 -11.55 -6.37 -10.04
CA SER A 114 -12.08 -6.15 -11.39
C SER A 114 -13.25 -5.18 -11.38
N TYR A 115 -14.22 -5.40 -10.49
CA TYR A 115 -15.41 -4.56 -10.34
C TYR A 115 -15.08 -3.10 -10.02
N ALA A 116 -14.17 -2.88 -9.07
CA ALA A 116 -13.71 -1.56 -8.68
C ALA A 116 -12.98 -0.84 -9.83
N LYS A 117 -12.10 -1.56 -10.54
CA LYS A 117 -11.38 -1.03 -11.70
C LYS A 117 -12.33 -0.56 -12.80
N GLU A 118 -13.37 -1.32 -13.12
CA GLU A 118 -14.39 -0.96 -14.12
C GLU A 118 -15.15 0.32 -13.76
N ARG A 119 -15.21 0.66 -12.46
CA ARG A 119 -15.86 1.89 -11.93
C ARG A 119 -14.90 3.03 -11.64
N GLY A 120 -13.64 2.88 -11.99
CA GLY A 120 -12.63 3.92 -11.76
C GLY A 120 -12.14 4.02 -10.31
N THR A 121 -12.50 3.08 -9.44
CA THR A 121 -11.99 3.00 -8.06
C THR A 121 -10.66 2.26 -8.05
N ARG A 122 -9.59 2.92 -7.62
CA ARG A 122 -8.31 2.28 -7.35
C ARG A 122 -8.40 1.48 -6.06
N VAL A 123 -7.89 0.25 -6.07
CA VAL A 123 -7.79 -0.59 -4.87
C VAL A 123 -6.32 -0.78 -4.51
N ILE A 124 -5.93 -0.47 -3.28
CA ILE A 124 -4.64 -0.87 -2.69
C ILE A 124 -4.90 -2.01 -1.72
N GLY A 125 -4.13 -3.10 -1.83
CA GLY A 125 -4.40 -4.36 -1.16
C GLY A 125 -5.19 -5.34 -2.04
N PRO A 126 -5.79 -6.38 -1.46
CA PRO A 126 -5.96 -6.66 -0.01
C PRO A 126 -4.67 -7.11 0.71
N ASN A 127 -4.80 -7.40 2.02
CA ASN A 127 -3.70 -7.85 2.87
C ASN A 127 -2.50 -6.90 2.80
N CYS A 128 -2.73 -5.63 3.09
CA CYS A 128 -1.74 -4.58 2.93
C CYS A 128 -1.67 -3.68 4.17
N PRO A 129 -0.55 -2.99 4.40
CA PRO A 129 -0.45 -1.98 5.44
C PRO A 129 -1.09 -0.63 5.05
N GLY A 130 -1.52 -0.48 3.80
CA GLY A 130 -2.01 0.77 3.24
C GLY A 130 -0.91 1.63 2.64
N LEU A 131 -1.11 2.94 2.67
CA LEU A 131 -0.14 3.90 2.16
C LEU A 131 -0.03 5.12 3.07
N ILE A 132 1.13 5.75 3.03
CA ILE A 132 1.41 6.99 3.75
C ILE A 132 2.13 7.98 2.83
N THR A 133 1.68 9.22 2.83
CA THR A 133 2.42 10.39 2.38
C THR A 133 2.87 11.14 3.62
N PRO A 134 4.14 10.99 4.03
CA PRO A 134 4.61 11.56 5.30
C PRO A 134 4.38 13.07 5.39
N GLY A 135 3.89 13.53 6.55
CA GLY A 135 3.54 14.94 6.77
C GLY A 135 2.24 15.40 6.10
N GLN A 136 1.54 14.53 5.38
CA GLN A 136 0.28 14.86 4.71
C GLN A 136 -0.88 13.97 5.13
N SER A 137 -0.78 12.64 4.91
CA SER A 137 -1.88 11.71 5.18
C SER A 137 -1.38 10.28 5.31
N ASN A 138 -2.08 9.47 6.09
CA ASN A 138 -1.85 8.04 6.27
C ASN A 138 -3.20 7.31 6.15
N ALA A 139 -3.34 6.46 5.15
CA ALA A 139 -4.53 5.63 4.95
C ALA A 139 -4.16 4.16 5.17
N GLY A 140 -4.22 3.72 6.43
CA GLY A 140 -3.90 2.34 6.80
C GLY A 140 -3.30 2.20 8.18
N ILE A 141 -2.33 1.29 8.29
CA ILE A 141 -1.73 0.88 9.58
C ILE A 141 -0.23 1.22 9.70
N ILE A 142 0.33 1.90 8.69
CA ILE A 142 1.76 2.26 8.64
C ILE A 142 2.08 3.18 9.84
N PRO A 143 3.14 2.90 10.63
CA PRO A 143 3.60 3.80 11.69
C PRO A 143 4.12 5.10 11.09
N ALA A 144 3.54 6.24 11.46
CA ALA A 144 3.93 7.54 10.91
C ALA A 144 5.19 8.12 11.56
N ASP A 145 5.53 7.65 12.76
CA ASP A 145 6.66 8.12 13.58
C ASP A 145 8.03 7.58 13.14
N ILE A 146 8.05 6.61 12.20
CA ILE A 146 9.29 6.03 11.65
C ILE A 146 9.73 6.68 10.33
N THR A 147 9.11 7.78 9.93
CA THR A 147 9.39 8.44 8.65
C THR A 147 9.14 9.94 8.71
N LYS A 148 9.58 10.66 7.69
CA LYS A 148 9.30 12.08 7.47
C LYS A 148 9.12 12.37 5.98
N PRO A 149 8.61 13.56 5.59
CA PRO A 149 8.62 14.00 4.20
C PRO A 149 10.02 13.95 3.60
N GLY A 150 10.12 13.48 2.37
CA GLY A 150 11.37 13.34 1.66
C GLY A 150 11.15 12.94 0.21
N ARG A 151 12.18 12.37 -0.42
CA ARG A 151 12.28 12.21 -1.87
C ARG A 151 12.29 10.76 -2.37
N ILE A 152 12.09 9.79 -1.48
CA ILE A 152 12.06 8.38 -1.84
C ILE A 152 10.61 7.94 -2.04
N GLY A 153 10.29 7.36 -3.20
CA GLY A 153 9.08 6.58 -3.41
C GLY A 153 9.30 5.14 -2.99
N LEU A 154 8.36 4.52 -2.27
CA LEU A 154 8.50 3.13 -1.86
C LEU A 154 7.24 2.34 -2.24
N VAL A 155 7.43 1.21 -2.94
CA VAL A 155 6.38 0.23 -3.23
C VAL A 155 6.78 -1.15 -2.69
N SER A 156 5.87 -1.81 -1.97
CA SER A 156 6.19 -3.04 -1.26
C SER A 156 5.03 -4.03 -1.17
N LYS A 157 5.33 -5.31 -1.31
CA LYS A 157 4.41 -6.42 -0.97
C LYS A 157 4.40 -6.73 0.53
N SER A 158 5.46 -6.38 1.26
CA SER A 158 5.64 -6.76 2.66
C SER A 158 5.43 -5.57 3.61
N GLY A 159 4.51 -5.69 4.55
CA GLY A 159 4.33 -4.67 5.61
C GLY A 159 5.58 -4.51 6.48
N THR A 160 6.13 -5.60 6.99
CA THR A 160 7.31 -5.58 7.90
C THR A 160 8.54 -4.98 7.24
N LEU A 161 8.85 -5.37 6.00
CA LEU A 161 10.01 -4.83 5.26
C LEU A 161 9.81 -3.37 4.87
N THR A 162 8.57 -2.97 4.59
CA THR A 162 8.21 -1.54 4.42
C THR A 162 8.65 -0.76 5.66
N TYR A 163 8.25 -1.19 6.85
CA TYR A 163 8.58 -0.48 8.10
C TYR A 163 10.07 -0.46 8.38
N GLN A 164 10.77 -1.57 8.11
CA GLN A 164 12.21 -1.64 8.31
C GLN A 164 12.95 -0.65 7.41
N LEU A 165 12.69 -0.65 6.10
CA LEU A 165 13.35 0.27 5.17
C LEU A 165 12.93 1.72 5.41
N MET A 166 11.68 1.99 5.79
CA MET A 166 11.27 3.32 6.22
C MET A 166 12.08 3.81 7.41
N TYR A 167 12.33 2.94 8.40
CA TYR A 167 13.13 3.30 9.56
C TYR A 167 14.61 3.52 9.21
N GLU A 168 15.21 2.67 8.39
CA GLU A 168 16.62 2.79 7.97
C GLU A 168 16.85 4.05 7.10
N LEU A 169 15.87 4.44 6.28
CA LEU A 169 15.94 5.61 5.38
C LEU A 169 15.22 6.85 5.93
N ARG A 170 14.85 6.84 7.22
CA ARG A 170 14.05 7.92 7.83
C ARG A 170 14.70 9.30 7.74
N ASP A 171 16.05 9.37 7.68
CA ASP A 171 16.79 10.63 7.62
C ASP A 171 16.73 11.28 6.22
N ILE A 172 16.48 10.51 5.18
CA ILE A 172 16.19 11.01 3.83
C ILE A 172 14.69 11.33 3.70
N GLY A 173 13.84 10.43 4.18
CA GLY A 173 12.39 10.56 4.12
C GLY A 173 11.78 10.11 2.79
N PHE A 174 10.46 10.13 2.74
CA PHE A 174 9.69 9.55 1.63
C PHE A 174 8.68 10.55 1.05
N SER A 175 8.52 10.50 -0.27
CA SER A 175 7.43 11.18 -0.98
C SER A 175 6.10 10.45 -0.74
N THR A 176 6.08 9.14 -0.94
CA THR A 176 4.97 8.25 -0.60
C THR A 176 5.49 6.83 -0.39
N CYS A 177 4.94 6.11 0.61
CA CYS A 177 5.15 4.68 0.77
C CYS A 177 3.84 3.94 0.52
N VAL A 178 3.85 2.97 -0.39
CA VAL A 178 2.68 2.15 -0.77
C VAL A 178 2.94 0.68 -0.46
N GLY A 179 2.18 0.12 0.46
CA GLY A 179 2.11 -1.33 0.65
C GLY A 179 1.00 -1.90 -0.22
N ILE A 180 1.37 -2.61 -1.29
CA ILE A 180 0.39 -3.12 -2.27
C ILE A 180 -0.27 -4.42 -1.84
N GLY A 181 0.27 -5.11 -0.82
CA GLY A 181 -0.27 -6.34 -0.26
C GLY A 181 0.42 -7.62 -0.72
N GLY A 182 0.31 -8.66 0.12
CA GLY A 182 0.95 -9.97 -0.06
C GLY A 182 0.03 -11.06 -0.62
N ASP A 183 -1.20 -10.72 -1.00
CA ASP A 183 -2.13 -11.69 -1.60
C ASP A 183 -1.78 -11.96 -3.08
N PRO A 184 -2.18 -13.14 -3.61
CA PRO A 184 -1.93 -13.47 -5.03
C PRO A 184 -2.57 -12.50 -6.01
N VAL A 185 -3.67 -11.85 -5.62
CA VAL A 185 -4.40 -10.86 -6.42
C VAL A 185 -4.50 -9.57 -5.63
N VAL A 186 -3.90 -8.53 -6.18
CA VAL A 186 -3.92 -7.17 -5.63
C VAL A 186 -4.50 -6.18 -6.64
N GLY A 187 -5.13 -5.12 -6.15
CA GLY A 187 -5.77 -4.12 -7.02
C GLY A 187 -4.79 -3.10 -7.61
N THR A 188 -3.65 -2.88 -6.96
CA THR A 188 -2.57 -2.00 -7.42
C THR A 188 -1.28 -2.80 -7.44
N THR A 189 -0.52 -2.73 -8.53
CA THR A 189 0.70 -3.52 -8.76
C THR A 189 1.95 -2.66 -8.58
N HIS A 190 3.14 -3.31 -8.59
CA HIS A 190 4.42 -2.59 -8.68
C HIS A 190 4.45 -1.64 -9.89
N ILE A 191 3.95 -2.08 -11.05
CA ILE A 191 3.94 -1.29 -12.29
C ILE A 191 3.10 -0.02 -12.13
N ASP A 192 1.92 -0.13 -11.52
CA ASP A 192 1.06 1.04 -11.26
C ASP A 192 1.77 2.09 -10.39
N CYS A 193 2.49 1.63 -9.35
CA CYS A 193 3.24 2.52 -8.48
C CYS A 193 4.49 3.09 -9.16
N LEU A 194 5.22 2.28 -9.93
CA LEU A 194 6.38 2.73 -10.71
C LEU A 194 5.99 3.83 -11.69
N ALA A 195 4.87 3.67 -12.42
CA ALA A 195 4.34 4.69 -13.31
C ALA A 195 4.03 5.99 -12.57
N ALA A 196 3.32 5.89 -11.45
CA ALA A 196 2.96 7.06 -10.66
C ALA A 196 4.18 7.77 -10.06
N PHE A 197 5.17 7.03 -9.55
CA PHE A 197 6.43 7.60 -9.04
C PHE A 197 7.28 8.22 -10.14
N GLN A 198 7.27 7.66 -11.35
CA GLN A 198 7.98 8.25 -12.49
C GLN A 198 7.45 9.65 -12.80
N ASP A 199 6.15 9.86 -12.71
CA ASP A 199 5.50 11.14 -12.98
C ASP A 199 5.49 12.11 -11.78
N ASP A 200 5.81 11.63 -10.57
CA ASP A 200 5.81 12.45 -9.36
C ASP A 200 7.10 13.28 -9.24
N PRO A 201 7.06 14.61 -9.32
CA PRO A 201 8.25 15.46 -9.24
C PRO A 201 8.95 15.42 -7.87
N ASP A 202 8.24 15.03 -6.81
CA ASP A 202 8.83 14.96 -5.46
C ASP A 202 9.55 13.62 -5.21
N THR A 203 9.42 12.65 -6.13
CA THR A 203 10.12 11.35 -6.06
C THR A 203 11.38 11.41 -6.92
N GLU A 204 12.55 11.30 -6.30
CA GLU A 204 13.85 11.26 -6.99
C GLU A 204 14.36 9.83 -7.18
N LEU A 205 14.07 8.91 -6.26
CA LEU A 205 14.47 7.51 -6.28
C LEU A 205 13.32 6.61 -5.83
N ILE A 206 13.23 5.42 -6.41
CA ILE A 206 12.18 4.45 -6.08
C ILE A 206 12.81 3.22 -5.39
N VAL A 207 12.22 2.82 -4.27
CA VAL A 207 12.52 1.54 -3.60
C VAL A 207 11.43 0.54 -3.92
N LEU A 208 11.81 -0.60 -4.49
CA LEU A 208 10.91 -1.70 -4.83
C LEU A 208 11.18 -2.91 -3.93
N ILE A 209 10.21 -3.30 -3.13
CA ILE A 209 10.29 -4.48 -2.27
C ILE A 209 9.38 -5.57 -2.82
N GLY A 210 9.98 -6.67 -3.23
CA GLY A 210 9.32 -7.87 -3.71
C GLY A 210 9.55 -9.07 -2.80
N GLU A 211 8.97 -10.16 -3.19
CA GLU A 211 9.08 -11.45 -2.49
C GLU A 211 8.99 -12.61 -3.48
N ILE A 212 9.31 -13.82 -3.02
CA ILE A 212 9.13 -15.04 -3.80
C ILE A 212 7.67 -15.24 -4.23
N GLY A 213 7.46 -15.97 -5.32
CA GLY A 213 6.15 -16.31 -5.88
C GLY A 213 5.67 -15.36 -6.96
N GLY A 214 4.97 -15.92 -7.93
CA GLY A 214 4.50 -15.19 -9.12
C GLY A 214 5.63 -14.58 -9.95
N ASP A 215 5.28 -13.66 -10.85
CA ASP A 215 6.17 -13.02 -11.83
C ASP A 215 6.12 -11.46 -11.77
N ALA A 216 5.55 -10.91 -10.69
CA ALA A 216 5.26 -9.48 -10.62
C ALA A 216 6.52 -8.61 -10.70
N GLU A 217 7.63 -9.04 -10.11
CA GLU A 217 8.89 -8.32 -10.06
C GLU A 217 9.64 -8.43 -11.40
N GLU A 218 9.55 -9.57 -12.08
CA GLU A 218 10.08 -9.74 -13.45
C GLU A 218 9.34 -8.84 -14.45
N ARG A 219 8.01 -8.75 -14.33
CA ARG A 219 7.22 -7.79 -15.13
C ARG A 219 7.54 -6.35 -14.78
N ALA A 220 7.79 -6.07 -13.50
CA ALA A 220 8.23 -4.75 -13.06
C ALA A 220 9.61 -4.40 -13.64
N ALA A 221 10.56 -5.34 -13.70
CA ALA A 221 11.86 -5.15 -14.33
C ALA A 221 11.73 -4.78 -15.82
N ALA A 222 10.87 -5.48 -16.56
CA ALA A 222 10.60 -5.13 -17.97
C ALA A 222 10.01 -3.71 -18.11
N TYR A 223 9.08 -3.34 -17.22
CA TYR A 223 8.50 -2.00 -17.20
C TYR A 223 9.53 -0.92 -16.86
N ILE A 224 10.41 -1.18 -15.89
CA ILE A 224 11.50 -0.26 -15.50
C ILE A 224 12.40 0.04 -16.72
N ARG A 225 12.84 -1.00 -17.44
CA ARG A 225 13.68 -0.85 -18.62
C ARG A 225 13.09 0.11 -19.66
N ASP A 226 11.78 0.01 -19.89
CA ASP A 226 11.12 0.67 -21.00
C ASP A 226 10.52 2.05 -20.63
N HIS A 227 10.23 2.30 -19.34
CA HIS A 227 9.40 3.42 -18.92
C HIS A 227 9.90 4.21 -17.70
N VAL A 228 10.89 3.73 -16.94
CA VAL A 228 11.35 4.40 -15.74
C VAL A 228 12.76 4.95 -15.93
N THR A 229 12.91 6.26 -15.79
CA THR A 229 14.20 6.95 -15.90
C THR A 229 14.81 7.29 -14.54
N LYS A 230 14.00 7.28 -13.49
CA LYS A 230 14.47 7.51 -12.13
C LYS A 230 15.22 6.28 -11.61
N PRO A 231 16.25 6.46 -10.77
CA PRO A 231 16.95 5.32 -10.17
C PRO A 231 15.99 4.44 -9.35
N VAL A 232 16.15 3.13 -9.50
CA VAL A 232 15.39 2.13 -8.75
C VAL A 232 16.37 1.26 -7.96
N VAL A 233 16.05 1.01 -6.69
CA VAL A 233 16.76 0.07 -5.82
C VAL A 233 15.78 -0.98 -5.34
N GLY A 234 16.17 -2.26 -5.41
CA GLY A 234 15.34 -3.42 -5.09
C GLY A 234 15.76 -4.16 -3.83
N TYR A 235 14.78 -4.82 -3.22
CA TYR A 235 14.97 -5.88 -2.25
C TYR A 235 13.99 -7.00 -2.53
N ILE A 236 14.47 -8.25 -2.57
CA ILE A 236 13.61 -9.43 -2.76
C ILE A 236 13.71 -10.30 -1.50
N ALA A 237 12.57 -10.53 -0.85
CA ALA A 237 12.49 -11.44 0.29
C ALA A 237 12.38 -12.89 -0.13
N GLY A 238 12.95 -13.81 0.67
CA GLY A 238 12.72 -15.24 0.54
C GLY A 238 13.85 -16.04 -0.09
N PHE A 239 15.11 -15.55 -0.12
CA PHE A 239 16.25 -16.31 -0.65
C PHE A 239 16.47 -17.68 0.01
N THR A 240 16.09 -17.84 1.28
CA THR A 240 16.23 -19.07 2.06
C THR A 240 14.93 -19.86 2.15
N ALA A 241 13.91 -19.48 1.41
CA ALA A 241 12.61 -20.13 1.46
C ALA A 241 12.69 -21.55 0.81
N PRO A 242 12.21 -22.59 1.48
CA PRO A 242 12.14 -23.91 0.90
C PRO A 242 11.08 -23.97 -0.20
N GLU A 243 11.37 -24.75 -1.25
CA GLU A 243 10.45 -24.96 -2.36
C GLU A 243 9.11 -25.58 -1.89
N GLY A 244 8.01 -25.13 -2.50
CA GLY A 244 6.66 -25.63 -2.21
C GLY A 244 6.07 -25.23 -0.87
N LYS A 245 6.75 -24.38 -0.10
CA LYS A 245 6.24 -23.86 1.19
C LYS A 245 5.82 -22.41 1.07
N THR A 246 4.61 -22.10 1.55
CA THR A 246 4.15 -20.71 1.67
C THR A 246 4.86 -19.98 2.81
N MET A 247 5.40 -18.79 2.54
CA MET A 247 6.23 -18.03 3.46
C MET A 247 5.55 -16.72 3.90
N GLY A 248 4.68 -16.81 4.89
CA GLY A 248 4.00 -15.64 5.48
C GLY A 248 2.80 -15.14 4.68
N HIS A 249 2.95 -14.87 3.40
CA HIS A 249 1.89 -14.42 2.50
C HIS A 249 1.37 -15.55 1.62
N ALA A 250 0.08 -15.54 1.29
CA ALA A 250 -0.54 -16.56 0.44
C ALA A 250 0.09 -16.63 -0.97
N GLY A 251 0.58 -15.49 -1.49
CA GLY A 251 1.29 -15.41 -2.77
C GLY A 251 2.77 -15.76 -2.71
N ALA A 252 3.37 -15.83 -1.51
CA ALA A 252 4.80 -16.06 -1.30
C ALA A 252 5.13 -17.57 -1.29
N ILE A 253 5.04 -18.20 -2.44
CA ILE A 253 5.35 -19.62 -2.65
C ILE A 253 6.12 -19.82 -3.95
N VAL A 254 7.22 -20.59 -3.89
CA VAL A 254 7.98 -21.01 -5.07
C VAL A 254 7.41 -22.31 -5.60
N SER A 255 7.04 -22.34 -6.87
CA SER A 255 6.54 -23.53 -7.57
C SER A 255 7.48 -23.85 -8.74
N GLY A 256 8.31 -24.86 -8.59
CA GLY A 256 9.33 -25.22 -9.58
C GLY A 256 10.41 -24.14 -9.72
N SER A 257 10.84 -23.85 -10.94
CA SER A 257 11.94 -22.89 -11.22
C SER A 257 11.50 -21.43 -11.35
N SER A 258 10.20 -21.14 -11.32
CA SER A 258 9.66 -19.79 -11.47
C SER A 258 9.35 -19.12 -10.13
N GLY A 259 9.46 -17.79 -10.08
CA GLY A 259 9.12 -17.00 -8.89
C GLY A 259 10.12 -17.14 -7.74
N THR A 260 11.35 -17.58 -8.00
CA THR A 260 12.42 -17.63 -7.00
C THR A 260 12.98 -16.24 -6.72
N ALA A 261 13.52 -16.00 -5.52
CA ALA A 261 14.17 -14.74 -5.22
C ALA A 261 15.35 -14.46 -6.17
N ALA A 262 16.12 -15.49 -6.52
CA ALA A 262 17.26 -15.35 -7.44
C ALA A 262 16.84 -14.92 -8.84
N ALA A 263 15.80 -15.54 -9.43
CA ALA A 263 15.29 -15.16 -10.75
C ALA A 263 14.78 -13.70 -10.78
N LYS A 264 14.10 -13.27 -9.72
CA LYS A 264 13.61 -11.88 -9.59
C LYS A 264 14.76 -10.88 -9.42
N GLN A 265 15.78 -11.23 -8.62
CA GLN A 265 16.99 -10.42 -8.50
C GLN A 265 17.68 -10.29 -9.85
N GLU A 266 17.94 -11.39 -10.56
CA GLU A 266 18.57 -11.38 -11.87
C GLU A 266 17.79 -10.52 -12.88
N ALA A 267 16.46 -10.63 -12.89
CA ALA A 267 15.62 -9.82 -13.77
C ALA A 267 15.76 -8.32 -13.46
N LEU A 268 15.74 -7.91 -12.20
CA LEU A 268 15.91 -6.51 -11.79
C LEU A 268 17.32 -5.99 -12.08
N GLU A 269 18.36 -6.76 -11.77
CA GLU A 269 19.76 -6.39 -12.02
C GLU A 269 20.06 -6.26 -13.50
N SER A 270 19.44 -7.09 -14.36
CA SER A 270 19.60 -7.03 -15.81
C SER A 270 19.16 -5.71 -16.46
N VAL A 271 18.35 -4.93 -15.74
CA VAL A 271 17.83 -3.62 -16.17
C VAL A 271 18.43 -2.45 -15.37
N GLY A 272 19.51 -2.70 -14.62
CA GLY A 272 20.27 -1.67 -13.90
C GLY A 272 19.75 -1.34 -12.49
N VAL A 273 18.77 -2.10 -11.98
CA VAL A 273 18.32 -1.98 -10.58
C VAL A 273 19.34 -2.61 -9.66
N GLY A 274 19.84 -1.85 -8.68
CA GLY A 274 20.68 -2.42 -7.63
C GLY A 274 19.81 -3.18 -6.62
N VAL A 275 20.09 -4.47 -6.39
CA VAL A 275 19.33 -5.29 -5.44
C VAL A 275 20.17 -5.62 -4.23
N GLY A 276 19.72 -5.20 -3.04
CA GLY A 276 20.38 -5.52 -1.78
C GLY A 276 20.04 -6.94 -1.31
N SER A 277 21.02 -7.63 -0.71
CA SER A 277 20.83 -8.96 -0.11
C SER A 277 20.21 -8.89 1.30
N THR A 278 20.22 -7.71 1.90
CA THR A 278 19.58 -7.40 3.18
C THR A 278 18.90 -6.02 3.13
N PRO A 279 17.94 -5.73 4.01
CA PRO A 279 17.35 -4.39 4.08
C PRO A 279 18.41 -3.29 4.33
N THR A 280 19.37 -3.53 5.19
CA THR A 280 20.48 -2.57 5.48
C THR A 280 21.35 -2.33 4.25
N GLU A 281 21.67 -3.37 3.48
CA GLU A 281 22.40 -3.20 2.21
C GLU A 281 21.56 -2.44 1.18
N THR A 282 20.26 -2.72 1.10
CA THR A 282 19.34 -1.97 0.24
C THR A 282 19.33 -0.48 0.63
N ALA A 283 19.26 -0.17 1.91
CA ALA A 283 19.34 1.22 2.38
C ALA A 283 20.67 1.89 1.99
N ARG A 284 21.79 1.17 2.09
CA ARG A 284 23.09 1.69 1.63
C ARG A 284 23.10 1.98 0.14
N LEU A 285 22.58 1.07 -0.69
CA LEU A 285 22.46 1.28 -2.14
C LEU A 285 21.63 2.51 -2.48
N VAL A 286 20.56 2.77 -1.72
CA VAL A 286 19.75 3.99 -1.86
C VAL A 286 20.57 5.23 -1.58
N LEU A 287 21.32 5.25 -0.47
CA LEU A 287 22.18 6.38 -0.10
C LEU A 287 23.27 6.63 -1.14
N ASP A 288 23.93 5.58 -1.63
CA ASP A 288 24.96 5.68 -2.66
C ASP A 288 24.42 6.27 -3.96
N ARG A 289 23.22 5.86 -4.40
CA ARG A 289 22.58 6.39 -5.61
C ARG A 289 22.19 7.85 -5.47
N LEU A 290 21.62 8.25 -4.33
CA LEU A 290 21.26 9.65 -4.08
C LEU A 290 22.46 10.58 -3.91
N ALA A 291 23.62 10.06 -3.47
CA ALA A 291 24.85 10.84 -3.35
C ALA A 291 25.52 11.14 -4.71
N VAL A 292 25.31 10.30 -5.71
CA VAL A 292 25.87 10.48 -7.06
C VAL A 292 25.12 11.56 -7.83
N GLU A 293 23.85 11.83 -7.49
CA GLU A 293 22.99 12.80 -8.17
C GLU A 293 22.96 14.19 -7.51
N ALA A 294 23.63 14.36 -6.37
CA ALA A 294 23.74 15.63 -5.62
C ALA A 294 25.01 16.39 -5.99
#